data_895f2a2f8641e98cb6dd0f5d52bd097a
#
_entry.id   895f2a2f8641e98cb6dd0f5d52bd097a
#
_cell.length_a   1.000
_cell.length_b   1.000
_cell.length_c   1.000
_cell.angle_alpha   90.00
_cell.angle_beta   90.00
_cell.angle_gamma   90.00
#
_symmetry.space_group_name_H-M   'P 1'
#
loop_
_entity.id
_entity.type
_entity.pdbx_description
1 polymer ?
#
loop_
_entity_poly.entity_id
_entity_poly.type
_entity_poly.pdbx_seq_one_letter_code
_entity_poly.pdbx_strand_id
1 'polypeptide(L)'
;MKSQPQPSILKGLLFTYCIENTRDADREELITSINVNHHEELTWLFNQLTKPEFIKYKQDEREWHINTLQHFLSTDENFESVFYLFDTYFEDEIVDNRAFMKTLLECLIRYHAQATADE
;
A
#
# COMPACT_ATOMS: atom_id res chain seq x y z
N MET A 1 -12.45 -15.46 13.55
CA MET A 1 -12.61 -14.15 14.19
C MET A 1 -12.04 -13.06 13.31
N LYS A 2 -12.82 -12.02 13.03
CA LYS A 2 -12.33 -10.93 12.19
C LYS A 2 -11.44 -9.98 12.98
N SER A 3 -10.30 -9.63 12.41
CA SER A 3 -9.40 -8.65 13.02
C SER A 3 -10.00 -7.25 12.90
N GLN A 4 -9.76 -6.44 13.92
CA GLN A 4 -10.24 -5.06 13.93
C GLN A 4 -9.41 -4.21 12.97
N PRO A 5 -10.02 -3.22 12.29
CA PRO A 5 -9.26 -2.29 11.46
C PRO A 5 -8.20 -1.56 12.29
N GLN A 6 -6.96 -1.57 11.82
CA GLN A 6 -5.84 -0.92 12.50
C GLN A 6 -4.92 -0.27 11.48
N PRO A 7 -4.67 1.05 11.56
CA PRO A 7 -3.78 1.72 10.60
C PRO A 7 -2.37 1.13 10.60
N SER A 8 -1.94 0.55 11.73
CA SER A 8 -0.58 0.00 11.85
C SER A 8 -0.29 -1.14 10.88
N ILE A 9 -1.29 -1.89 10.43
CA ILE A 9 -1.05 -2.98 9.47
C ILE A 9 -0.63 -2.44 8.11
N LEU A 10 -1.03 -1.20 7.80
CA LEU A 10 -0.68 -0.57 6.54
C LEU A 10 0.82 -0.25 6.47
N LYS A 11 1.46 -0.02 7.61
CA LYS A 11 2.90 0.19 7.67
C LYS A 11 3.66 -1.03 7.19
N GLY A 12 3.21 -2.22 7.58
CA GLY A 12 3.82 -3.47 7.13
C GLY A 12 3.71 -3.64 5.63
N LEU A 13 2.53 -3.34 5.08
CA LEU A 13 2.28 -3.44 3.66
C LEU A 13 3.16 -2.45 2.87
N LEU A 14 3.39 -1.25 3.42
CA LEU A 14 4.15 -0.20 2.76
C LEU A 14 5.65 -0.25 3.07
N PHE A 15 6.10 -1.21 3.87
CA PHE A 15 7.50 -1.31 4.28
C PHE A 15 8.45 -1.46 3.09
N THR A 16 7.98 -2.05 2.00
CA THR A 16 8.79 -2.21 0.79
C THR A 16 9.28 -0.87 0.22
N TYR A 17 8.59 0.23 0.55
CA TYR A 17 8.92 1.57 0.08
C TYR A 17 9.77 2.37 1.06
N CYS A 18 10.12 1.77 2.20
CA CYS A 18 10.90 2.44 3.25
C CYS A 18 12.39 2.44 2.94
N ILE A 19 13.04 3.55 3.28
CA ILE A 19 14.49 3.68 3.17
C ILE A 19 15.21 2.61 3.99
N GLU A 20 14.65 2.24 5.14
CA GLU A 20 15.20 1.22 6.02
C GLU A 20 15.28 -0.16 5.37
N ASN A 21 14.48 -0.40 4.35
CA ASN A 21 14.51 -1.66 3.61
C ASN A 21 15.42 -1.51 2.40
N THR A 22 16.74 -1.64 2.61
CA THR A 22 17.78 -1.27 1.64
C THR A 22 18.35 -2.43 0.84
N ARG A 23 17.66 -3.54 0.75
CA ARG A 23 18.22 -4.78 0.19
C ARG A 23 18.28 -4.84 -1.32
N ASP A 24 17.60 -3.96 -2.03
CA ASP A 24 17.41 -4.11 -3.47
C ASP A 24 17.53 -2.76 -4.18
N ALA A 25 18.67 -2.55 -4.85
CA ALA A 25 18.92 -1.31 -5.60
C ALA A 25 17.95 -1.15 -6.78
N ASP A 26 17.54 -2.26 -7.41
CA ASP A 26 16.58 -2.23 -8.51
C ASP A 26 15.22 -1.75 -8.04
N ARG A 27 14.80 -2.18 -6.85
CA ARG A 27 13.55 -1.73 -6.24
C ARG A 27 13.61 -0.24 -5.92
N GLU A 28 14.71 0.23 -5.36
CA GLU A 28 14.91 1.65 -5.07
C GLU A 28 14.79 2.48 -6.34
N GLU A 29 15.41 2.03 -7.43
CA GLU A 29 15.34 2.71 -8.72
C GLU A 29 13.92 2.79 -9.25
N LEU A 30 13.14 1.71 -9.15
CA LEU A 30 11.73 1.72 -9.54
C LEU A 30 10.94 2.74 -8.73
N ILE A 31 11.15 2.77 -7.41
CA ILE A 31 10.41 3.65 -6.52
C ILE A 31 10.72 5.12 -6.82
N THR A 32 11.99 5.44 -7.05
CA THR A 32 12.39 6.82 -7.30
C THR A 32 12.05 7.31 -8.70
N SER A 33 11.73 6.39 -9.62
CA SER A 33 11.46 6.75 -11.01
C SER A 33 10.05 7.27 -11.27
N ILE A 34 9.12 7.12 -10.31
CA ILE A 34 7.72 7.49 -10.51
C ILE A 34 7.32 8.65 -9.58
N ASN A 35 6.24 9.34 -9.96
CA ASN A 35 5.63 10.36 -9.12
C ASN A 35 4.43 9.74 -8.38
N VAL A 36 4.53 9.65 -7.05
CA VAL A 36 3.50 9.02 -6.21
C VAL A 36 2.19 9.81 -6.18
N ASN A 37 2.22 11.06 -6.62
CA ASN A 37 1.02 11.90 -6.68
C ASN A 37 0.28 11.74 -8.01
N HIS A 38 0.81 10.92 -8.92
CA HIS A 38 0.20 10.63 -10.21
C HIS A 38 -0.43 9.24 -10.15
N HIS A 39 -1.74 9.18 -10.29
CA HIS A 39 -2.52 7.94 -10.08
C HIS A 39 -2.01 6.76 -10.90
N GLU A 40 -1.76 6.96 -12.19
CA GLU A 40 -1.34 5.87 -13.08
C GLU A 40 0.05 5.37 -12.74
N GLU A 41 0.97 6.27 -12.42
CA GLU A 41 2.33 5.88 -12.05
C GLU A 41 2.35 5.14 -10.71
N LEU A 42 1.57 5.62 -9.75
CA LEU A 42 1.46 4.96 -8.45
C LEU A 42 0.84 3.57 -8.59
N THR A 43 -0.20 3.43 -9.41
CA THR A 43 -0.82 2.14 -9.70
C THR A 43 0.21 1.17 -10.30
N TRP A 44 1.00 1.64 -11.25
CA TRP A 44 2.05 0.84 -11.86
C TRP A 44 3.04 0.35 -10.80
N LEU A 45 3.47 1.24 -9.90
CA LEU A 45 4.42 0.88 -8.85
C LEU A 45 3.85 -0.18 -7.90
N PHE A 46 2.59 -0.04 -7.50
CA PHE A 46 1.93 -1.04 -6.67
C PHE A 46 1.86 -2.39 -7.38
N ASN A 47 1.59 -2.39 -8.68
CA ASN A 47 1.56 -3.63 -9.48
C ASN A 47 2.92 -4.32 -9.49
N GLN A 48 4.01 -3.56 -9.45
CA GLN A 48 5.36 -4.12 -9.49
C GLN A 48 5.82 -4.64 -8.14
N LEU A 49 5.52 -3.93 -7.06
CA LEU A 49 6.13 -4.21 -5.76
C LEU A 49 5.14 -4.66 -4.68
N THR A 50 3.93 -4.13 -4.67
CA THR A 50 2.93 -4.51 -3.65
C THR A 50 2.20 -5.78 -4.03
N LYS A 51 1.81 -5.92 -5.30
CA LYS A 51 1.05 -7.07 -5.76
C LYS A 51 1.73 -8.41 -5.44
N PRO A 52 3.03 -8.61 -5.77
CA PRO A 52 3.68 -9.90 -5.52
C PRO A 52 3.67 -10.31 -4.05
N GLU A 53 3.75 -9.34 -3.15
CA GLU A 53 3.72 -9.60 -1.71
C GLU A 53 2.29 -9.87 -1.24
N PHE A 54 1.36 -9.02 -1.69
CA PHE A 54 -0.02 -9.07 -1.20
C PHE A 54 -0.74 -10.36 -1.58
N ILE A 55 -0.53 -10.86 -2.78
CA ILE A 55 -1.19 -12.09 -3.24
C ILE A 55 -0.71 -13.33 -2.49
N LYS A 56 0.45 -13.24 -1.81
CA LYS A 56 0.97 -14.33 -0.97
C LYS A 56 0.31 -14.38 0.40
N TYR A 57 -0.38 -13.33 0.81
CA TYR A 57 -1.05 -13.30 2.10
C TYR A 57 -2.24 -14.28 2.06
N LYS A 58 -2.62 -14.74 3.25
CA LYS A 58 -3.83 -15.55 3.39
C LYS A 58 -5.06 -14.71 3.08
N GLN A 59 -6.14 -15.35 2.70
CA GLN A 59 -7.37 -14.67 2.32
C GLN A 59 -7.86 -13.70 3.40
N ASP A 60 -7.91 -14.12 4.65
CA ASP A 60 -8.37 -13.26 5.74
C ASP A 60 -7.41 -12.11 6.03
N GLU A 61 -6.12 -12.28 5.79
CA GLU A 61 -5.16 -11.18 5.90
C GLU A 61 -5.39 -10.14 4.81
N ARG A 62 -5.63 -10.58 3.57
CA ARG A 62 -5.95 -9.67 2.47
C ARG A 62 -7.23 -8.89 2.77
N GLU A 63 -8.25 -9.58 3.27
CA GLU A 63 -9.51 -8.94 3.65
C GLU A 63 -9.32 -7.93 4.77
N TRP A 64 -8.46 -8.24 5.73
CA TRP A 64 -8.15 -7.32 6.84
C TRP A 64 -7.56 -6.01 6.34
N HIS A 65 -6.60 -6.07 5.41
CA HIS A 65 -6.01 -4.87 4.83
C HIS A 65 -7.05 -4.04 4.07
N ILE A 66 -7.87 -4.70 3.25
CA ILE A 66 -8.91 -4.03 2.48
C ILE A 66 -9.94 -3.39 3.41
N ASN A 67 -10.41 -4.13 4.40
CA ASN A 67 -11.40 -3.64 5.36
C ASN A 67 -10.86 -2.46 6.17
N THR A 68 -9.58 -2.51 6.53
CA THR A 68 -8.92 -1.42 7.25
C THR A 68 -8.92 -0.14 6.41
N LEU A 69 -8.51 -0.22 5.15
CA LEU A 69 -8.52 0.94 4.25
C LEU A 69 -9.94 1.47 4.03
N GLN A 70 -10.90 0.58 3.79
CA GLN A 70 -12.29 0.98 3.60
C GLN A 70 -12.83 1.70 4.83
N HIS A 71 -12.55 1.17 6.02
CA HIS A 71 -13.01 1.75 7.26
C HIS A 71 -12.47 3.17 7.44
N PHE A 72 -11.15 3.35 7.35
CA PHE A 72 -10.54 4.66 7.60
C PHE A 72 -10.77 5.65 6.48
N LEU A 73 -10.97 5.20 5.24
CA LEU A 73 -11.35 6.09 4.14
C LEU A 73 -12.80 6.56 4.26
N SER A 74 -13.63 5.84 5.03
CA SER A 74 -15.01 6.28 5.31
C SER A 74 -15.09 7.28 6.46
N THR A 75 -13.98 7.53 7.15
CA THR A 75 -13.86 8.48 8.25
C THR A 75 -13.06 9.71 7.79
N ASP A 76 -12.75 10.61 8.71
CA ASP A 76 -11.91 11.79 8.45
C ASP A 76 -10.42 11.48 8.60
N GLU A 77 -10.04 10.21 8.71
CA GLU A 77 -8.64 9.82 8.90
C GLU A 77 -7.75 10.38 7.80
N ASN A 78 -6.66 11.05 8.20
CA ASN A 78 -5.68 11.64 7.26
C ASN A 78 -4.46 10.77 7.02
N PHE A 79 -4.36 9.63 7.71
CA PHE A 79 -3.26 8.66 7.59
C PHE A 79 -1.89 9.22 7.97
N GLU A 80 -1.81 10.36 8.63
CA GLU A 80 -0.53 10.91 9.08
C GLU A 80 0.20 9.93 9.99
N SER A 81 -0.52 9.20 10.84
CA SER A 81 0.09 8.22 11.75
C SER A 81 0.76 7.06 11.01
N VAL A 82 0.30 6.74 9.80
CA VAL A 82 0.90 5.70 8.97
C VAL A 82 2.24 6.16 8.42
N PHE A 83 2.33 7.43 8.01
CA PHE A 83 3.53 7.99 7.40
C PHE A 83 4.47 8.65 8.40
N TYR A 84 4.04 8.83 9.64
CA TYR A 84 4.85 9.44 10.69
C TYR A 84 6.05 8.52 11.00
N LEU A 85 7.24 9.09 11.04
CA LEU A 85 8.50 8.36 11.24
C LEU A 85 8.74 7.28 10.17
N PHE A 86 8.16 7.46 9.01
CA PHE A 86 8.17 6.48 7.93
C PHE A 86 8.83 7.11 6.71
N ASP A 87 10.15 6.98 6.64
CA ASP A 87 10.92 7.54 5.53
C ASP A 87 10.84 6.59 4.32
N THR A 88 10.45 7.13 3.17
CA THR A 88 10.31 6.35 1.94
C THR A 88 11.33 6.79 0.91
N TYR A 89 11.52 5.94 -0.12
CA TYR A 89 12.34 6.26 -1.28
C TYR A 89 11.63 7.17 -2.27
N PHE A 90 10.37 7.53 -2.02
CA PHE A 90 9.62 8.37 -2.96
C PHE A 90 10.38 9.67 -3.21
N GLU A 91 10.57 9.98 -4.50
CA GLU A 91 11.24 11.22 -4.92
C GLU A 91 10.39 12.44 -4.58
N ASP A 92 9.08 12.29 -4.70
CA ASP A 92 8.12 13.36 -4.44
C ASP A 92 7.42 13.13 -3.11
N GLU A 93 7.10 14.23 -2.43
CA GLU A 93 6.32 14.20 -1.22
C GLU A 93 4.87 13.82 -1.53
N ILE A 94 4.24 13.01 -0.69
CA ILE A 94 2.83 12.68 -0.85
C ILE A 94 1.99 13.91 -0.48
N VAL A 95 1.36 14.51 -1.47
CA VAL A 95 0.57 15.73 -1.29
C VAL A 95 -0.78 15.42 -0.62
N ASP A 96 -1.37 14.28 -0.98
CA ASP A 96 -2.69 13.88 -0.48
C ASP A 96 -2.65 12.42 -0.02
N ASN A 97 -2.53 12.22 1.28
CA ASN A 97 -2.46 10.88 1.87
C ASN A 97 -3.71 10.05 1.55
N ARG A 98 -4.87 10.67 1.54
CA ARG A 98 -6.12 9.96 1.27
C ARG A 98 -6.20 9.50 -0.18
N ALA A 99 -5.75 10.33 -1.11
CA ALA A 99 -5.69 9.94 -2.53
C ALA A 99 -4.74 8.77 -2.74
N PHE A 100 -3.58 8.79 -2.08
CA PHE A 100 -2.62 7.69 -2.09
C PHE A 100 -3.28 6.40 -1.59
N MET A 101 -3.98 6.48 -0.47
CA MET A 101 -4.62 5.32 0.14
C MET A 101 -5.81 4.81 -0.68
N LYS A 102 -6.54 5.70 -1.37
CA LYS A 102 -7.61 5.28 -2.29
C LYS A 102 -7.06 4.47 -3.45
N THR A 103 -5.95 4.93 -4.02
CA THR A 103 -5.27 4.19 -5.10
C THR A 103 -4.83 2.82 -4.61
N LEU A 104 -4.25 2.76 -3.41
CA LEU A 104 -3.85 1.49 -2.80
C LEU A 104 -5.05 0.56 -2.63
N LEU A 105 -6.16 1.07 -2.10
CA LEU A 105 -7.37 0.27 -1.91
C LEU A 105 -7.88 -0.32 -3.22
N GLU A 106 -7.95 0.49 -4.26
CA GLU A 106 -8.38 0.02 -5.59
C GLU A 106 -7.51 -1.13 -6.07
N CYS A 107 -6.20 -1.00 -5.89
CA CYS A 107 -5.25 -2.05 -6.28
C CYS A 107 -5.43 -3.31 -5.43
N LEU A 108 -5.56 -3.17 -4.12
CA LEU A 108 -5.72 -4.33 -3.23
C LEU A 108 -6.99 -5.11 -3.53
N ILE A 109 -8.09 -4.43 -3.82
CA ILE A 109 -9.36 -5.08 -4.18
C ILE A 109 -9.16 -5.92 -5.45
N ARG A 110 -8.49 -5.35 -6.46
CA ARG A 110 -8.22 -6.05 -7.71
C ARG A 110 -7.31 -7.26 -7.50
N TYR A 111 -6.24 -7.10 -6.70
CA TYR A 111 -5.31 -8.20 -6.42
C TYR A 111 -5.99 -9.32 -5.65
N HIS A 112 -6.83 -8.96 -4.68
CA HIS A 112 -7.58 -9.95 -3.89
C HIS A 112 -8.53 -10.75 -4.78
N ALA A 113 -9.23 -10.08 -5.69
CA ALA A 113 -10.13 -10.74 -6.63
C ALA A 113 -9.38 -11.74 -7.51
N GLN A 114 -8.21 -11.35 -8.02
CA GLN A 114 -7.36 -12.21 -8.83
C GLN A 114 -6.85 -13.42 -8.04
N ALA A 115 -6.36 -13.18 -6.83
CA ALA A 115 -5.85 -14.25 -5.97
C ALA A 115 -6.94 -15.24 -5.59
N THR A 116 -8.15 -14.74 -5.30
CA THR A 116 -9.29 -15.58 -4.95
C THR A 116 -9.73 -16.44 -6.14
N ALA A 117 -9.71 -15.86 -7.34
CA ALA A 117 -10.07 -16.61 -8.56
C ALA A 117 -9.09 -17.74 -8.85
N ASP A 118 -7.83 -17.59 -8.44
CA ASP A 118 -6.78 -18.60 -8.66
C ASP A 118 -6.76 -19.69 -7.58
N GLU A 119 -7.52 -19.52 -6.53
CA GLU A 119 -7.65 -20.52 -5.46
C GLU A 119 -8.71 -21.61 -5.80
#